data_f4addb7ff083c07561242e4172e7f1f7
#
_entry.id   f4addb7ff083c07561242e4172e7f1f7
#
_cell.length_a   1.000
_cell.length_b   1.000
_cell.length_c   1.000
_cell.angle_alpha   90.00
_cell.angle_beta   90.00
_cell.angle_gamma   90.00
#
_symmetry.space_group_name_H-M   'P 1'
#
loop_
_entity.id
_entity.type
_entity.pdbx_description
1 polymer ?
#
loop_
_entity_poly.entity_id
_entity_poly.type
_entity_poly.pdbx_seq_one_letter_code
_entity_poly.pdbx_strand_id
1 'polypeptide(L)'
;MAEGVTKPALDSVVLLAKAEGAFLGLAAGDALGWPQEMRRNVRNGGGAISPQVEFRSWARRSGGRYRPYEETIGAGEYSDDTQLTLAVARSRANHDADWWKAFMRVELPRWTIYERGGGGATKRAAQAWLAGSPPWQAGKTDTVRRYFDAGGNGVAMRVLPHALFLAGRDDPGGLVHDVVRDGAATHGHPRALVGATACAYAAWSLARRNRTLGFGELLDLLIDEHRAWGAFPDMERGGDAWFAAAGRVLDEPYERLWERTVDEMRQLLEQARHGIRGGALADDRAVLDDIGCFGRSKGAGTVTAAGAAYLAARHAAQPTQGVLRAAFERGADTDTLAAVTGGLLGCLAGDEWLPAPWRDVQDAAYIRCLAGRVARGPSGSERQPVETPATPQSILTDLARNGDHEVALGDSTQAQATALPDLKPLSKSIRVRAWRLRTPEGQTLYVTRVEEHRSRRAKRTEASPPPGGPSQRSEPVSVRHPRSDSATAGSDPASPAIPARETDIETDRRDALYGEFRRHLRALLRHGPARPKRIEVALTLTTSQTRVWLERAEQDGEVERASTNPVKYALTRKLQL
;
A
#
# COMPACT_ATOMS: atom_id res chain seq x y z
N MET A 1 -28.90 -39.20 -20.54
CA MET A 1 -28.64 -37.98 -21.34
C MET A 1 -29.06 -36.81 -20.47
N ALA A 2 -28.12 -36.18 -19.83
CA ALA A 2 -28.38 -34.95 -19.07
C ALA A 2 -28.42 -33.81 -20.09
N GLU A 3 -29.58 -33.19 -20.24
CA GLU A 3 -29.74 -31.97 -21.01
C GLU A 3 -28.84 -30.89 -20.39
N GLY A 4 -27.81 -30.45 -21.11
CA GLY A 4 -26.97 -29.32 -20.74
C GLY A 4 -27.83 -28.06 -20.69
N VAL A 5 -28.17 -27.61 -19.49
CA VAL A 5 -28.77 -26.30 -19.28
C VAL A 5 -27.70 -25.29 -19.68
N THR A 6 -27.78 -24.78 -20.92
CA THR A 6 -27.01 -23.64 -21.36
C THR A 6 -27.38 -22.45 -20.45
N LYS A 7 -26.46 -22.05 -19.56
CA LYS A 7 -26.64 -20.81 -18.79
C LYS A 7 -26.92 -19.66 -19.77
N PRO A 8 -27.99 -18.86 -19.54
CA PRO A 8 -28.29 -17.72 -20.42
C PRO A 8 -27.07 -16.82 -20.50
N ALA A 9 -26.76 -16.33 -21.71
CA ALA A 9 -25.72 -15.36 -21.92
C ALA A 9 -25.97 -14.14 -21.00
N LEU A 10 -24.92 -13.65 -20.33
CA LEU A 10 -25.01 -12.47 -19.48
C LEU A 10 -25.48 -11.29 -20.33
N ASP A 11 -26.54 -10.60 -19.88
CA ASP A 11 -27.03 -9.41 -20.57
C ASP A 11 -25.93 -8.33 -20.57
N SER A 12 -25.54 -7.89 -21.75
CA SER A 12 -24.47 -6.91 -21.93
C SER A 12 -24.78 -5.55 -21.28
N VAL A 13 -26.05 -5.17 -21.21
CA VAL A 13 -26.50 -3.91 -20.55
C VAL A 13 -26.34 -4.03 -19.03
N VAL A 14 -26.72 -5.18 -18.46
CA VAL A 14 -26.57 -5.45 -17.02
C VAL A 14 -25.11 -5.50 -16.64
N LEU A 15 -24.25 -6.15 -17.44
CA LEU A 15 -22.82 -6.20 -17.17
C LEU A 15 -22.18 -4.82 -17.23
N LEU A 16 -22.60 -3.97 -18.19
CA LEU A 16 -22.12 -2.60 -18.30
C LEU A 16 -22.47 -1.78 -17.05
N ALA A 17 -23.73 -1.81 -16.61
CA ALA A 17 -24.15 -1.10 -15.39
C ALA A 17 -23.37 -1.58 -14.14
N LYS A 18 -23.14 -2.91 -14.05
CA LYS A 18 -22.32 -3.49 -12.97
C LYS A 18 -20.87 -3.05 -13.03
N ALA A 19 -20.28 -2.99 -14.22
CA ALA A 19 -18.91 -2.52 -14.39
C ALA A 19 -18.77 -1.04 -13.99
N GLU A 20 -19.68 -0.19 -14.43
CA GLU A 20 -19.70 1.23 -14.05
C GLU A 20 -19.87 1.40 -12.55
N GLY A 21 -20.84 0.70 -11.95
CA GLY A 21 -21.07 0.72 -10.51
C GLY A 21 -19.88 0.22 -9.69
N ALA A 22 -19.22 -0.83 -10.18
CA ALA A 22 -18.04 -1.41 -9.51
C ALA A 22 -16.83 -0.44 -9.53
N PHE A 23 -16.52 0.14 -10.67
CA PHE A 23 -15.40 1.09 -10.78
C PHE A 23 -15.67 2.40 -10.02
N LEU A 24 -16.88 2.94 -10.12
CA LEU A 24 -17.24 4.14 -9.36
C LEU A 24 -17.35 3.88 -7.86
N GLY A 25 -17.92 2.73 -7.46
CA GLY A 25 -17.99 2.31 -6.06
C GLY A 25 -16.60 2.12 -5.44
N LEU A 26 -15.66 1.53 -6.20
CA LEU A 26 -14.26 1.41 -5.81
C LEU A 26 -13.62 2.80 -5.63
N ALA A 27 -13.72 3.67 -6.63
CA ALA A 27 -13.11 5.00 -6.58
C ALA A 27 -13.70 5.89 -5.48
N ALA A 28 -15.02 5.80 -5.24
CA ALA A 28 -15.67 6.51 -4.16
C ALA A 28 -15.25 5.98 -2.78
N GLY A 29 -15.14 4.66 -2.64
CA GLY A 29 -14.67 4.01 -1.41
C GLY A 29 -13.25 4.45 -1.05
N ASP A 30 -12.33 4.42 -2.02
CA ASP A 30 -10.96 4.93 -1.92
C ASP A 30 -10.96 6.41 -1.47
N ALA A 31 -11.63 7.30 -2.20
CA ALA A 31 -11.66 8.74 -1.92
C ALA A 31 -12.26 9.08 -0.55
N LEU A 32 -13.21 8.29 -0.04
CA LEU A 32 -13.78 8.44 1.31
C LEU A 32 -12.85 7.89 2.40
N GLY A 33 -12.22 6.75 2.15
CA GLY A 33 -11.40 6.03 3.12
C GLY A 33 -10.01 6.65 3.32
N TRP A 34 -9.38 7.11 2.26
CA TRP A 34 -8.02 7.65 2.28
C TRP A 34 -7.77 8.75 3.32
N PRO A 35 -8.61 9.80 3.46
CA PRO A 35 -8.41 10.78 4.51
C PRO A 35 -8.55 10.20 5.92
N GLN A 36 -9.26 9.09 6.12
CA GLN A 36 -9.45 8.48 7.44
C GLN A 36 -8.23 7.66 7.86
N GLU A 37 -7.54 6.99 6.92
CA GLU A 37 -6.29 6.28 7.17
C GLU A 37 -5.21 7.24 7.68
N MET A 38 -5.05 8.40 7.04
CA MET A 38 -4.02 9.38 7.35
C MET A 38 -4.22 10.13 8.68
N ARG A 39 -5.43 10.19 9.21
CA ARG A 39 -5.75 10.87 10.50
C ARG A 39 -5.14 10.22 11.73
N ARG A 40 -4.67 9.00 11.65
CA ARG A 40 -3.96 8.33 12.76
C ARG A 40 -2.74 9.08 13.27
N ASN A 41 -2.11 9.89 12.41
CA ASN A 41 -0.86 10.59 12.72
C ASN A 41 -1.10 11.98 13.34
N VAL A 42 -2.32 12.45 13.48
CA VAL A 42 -2.62 13.72 14.14
C VAL A 42 -2.84 13.46 15.63
N ARG A 43 -1.82 13.72 16.42
CA ARG A 43 -1.82 13.62 17.90
C ARG A 43 -2.82 14.53 18.62
N ASN A 44 -3.49 15.43 17.91
CA ASN A 44 -4.43 16.38 18.47
C ASN A 44 -5.86 16.00 18.07
N GLY A 45 -6.61 15.42 18.99
CA GLY A 45 -8.03 15.52 19.28
C GLY A 45 -9.07 15.77 18.18
N GLY A 46 -8.77 15.42 16.91
CA GLY A 46 -9.78 15.45 15.86
C GLY A 46 -10.87 14.44 16.20
N GLY A 47 -12.05 14.90 16.60
CA GLY A 47 -13.20 14.07 16.91
C GLY A 47 -13.49 13.07 15.79
N ALA A 48 -14.07 11.92 16.13
CA ALA A 48 -14.56 10.96 15.15
C ALA A 48 -15.45 11.69 14.14
N ILE A 49 -15.12 11.61 12.85
CA ILE A 49 -16.05 12.10 11.82
C ILE A 49 -17.12 11.04 11.67
N SER A 50 -18.38 11.47 11.79
CA SER A 50 -19.51 10.61 11.50
C SER A 50 -19.47 10.20 10.01
N PRO A 51 -19.81 8.94 9.69
CA PRO A 51 -19.93 8.49 8.32
C PRO A 51 -20.84 9.43 7.51
N GLN A 52 -20.38 9.84 6.33
CA GLN A 52 -21.10 10.75 5.45
C GLN A 52 -20.79 10.44 3.99
N VAL A 53 -21.72 10.75 3.11
CA VAL A 53 -21.59 10.50 1.68
C VAL A 53 -20.77 11.57 0.95
N GLU A 54 -20.65 12.76 1.51
CA GLU A 54 -19.93 13.88 0.91
C GLU A 54 -18.42 13.70 1.02
N PHE A 55 -17.73 13.93 -0.07
CA PHE A 55 -16.29 14.04 -0.08
C PHE A 55 -15.82 15.34 0.58
N ARG A 56 -14.63 15.32 1.17
CA ARG A 56 -14.01 16.50 1.78
C ARG A 56 -12.58 16.67 1.31
N SER A 57 -12.20 17.93 1.06
CA SER A 57 -10.79 18.27 0.89
C SER A 57 -10.04 18.15 2.21
N TRP A 58 -8.77 17.72 2.14
CA TRP A 58 -7.93 17.53 3.31
C TRP A 58 -6.45 17.75 2.98
N ALA A 59 -5.64 18.01 4.01
CA ALA A 59 -4.21 18.21 3.85
C ALA A 59 -3.43 16.92 4.12
N ARG A 60 -2.59 16.53 3.17
CA ARG A 60 -1.71 15.37 3.25
C ARG A 60 -0.27 15.82 3.44
N ARG A 61 0.44 15.17 4.37
CA ARG A 61 1.88 15.31 4.49
C ARG A 61 2.59 14.30 3.59
N SER A 62 3.37 14.79 2.63
CA SER A 62 4.10 14.03 1.62
C SER A 62 5.60 14.27 1.70
N GLY A 63 6.43 13.64 0.83
CA GLY A 63 7.87 13.88 0.73
C GLY A 63 8.75 13.17 1.77
N GLY A 64 8.15 12.36 2.65
CA GLY A 64 8.86 11.55 3.65
C GLY A 64 9.59 12.39 4.72
N ARG A 65 10.60 11.80 5.38
CA ARG A 65 11.31 12.43 6.52
C ARG A 65 12.18 13.61 6.12
N TYR A 66 12.82 13.53 4.96
CA TYR A 66 13.89 14.49 4.60
C TYR A 66 13.42 15.66 3.76
N ARG A 67 12.35 15.47 2.97
CA ARG A 67 11.80 16.49 2.07
C ARG A 67 10.29 16.67 2.27
N PRO A 68 9.84 16.90 3.52
CA PRO A 68 8.42 16.95 3.82
C PRO A 68 7.76 18.20 3.24
N TYR A 69 6.57 18.01 2.69
CA TYR A 69 5.71 19.08 2.22
C TYR A 69 4.24 18.75 2.49
N GLU A 70 3.38 19.74 2.41
CA GLU A 70 1.94 19.61 2.56
C GLU A 70 1.27 19.75 1.19
N GLU A 71 0.40 18.81 0.89
CA GLU A 71 -0.38 18.72 -0.34
C GLU A 71 -1.86 18.76 0.03
N THR A 72 -2.63 19.62 -0.63
CA THR A 72 -4.10 19.60 -0.50
C THR A 72 -4.66 18.57 -1.46
N ILE A 73 -5.37 17.58 -0.92
CA ILE A 73 -6.15 16.62 -1.67
C ILE A 73 -7.57 17.19 -1.80
N GLY A 74 -8.05 17.31 -3.02
CA GLY A 74 -9.40 17.82 -3.31
C GLY A 74 -10.49 16.82 -2.89
N ALA A 75 -11.71 17.33 -2.73
CA ALA A 75 -12.86 16.48 -2.46
C ALA A 75 -13.11 15.51 -3.61
N GLY A 76 -13.19 14.21 -3.31
CA GLY A 76 -13.36 13.15 -4.31
C GLY A 76 -12.10 12.74 -5.06
N GLU A 77 -10.92 13.30 -4.75
CA GLU A 77 -9.65 12.79 -5.28
C GLU A 77 -9.28 11.47 -4.60
N TYR A 78 -8.82 10.51 -5.40
CA TYR A 78 -8.51 9.14 -5.02
C TYR A 78 -7.00 8.87 -4.88
N SER A 79 -6.68 7.76 -4.22
CA SER A 79 -5.32 7.28 -3.95
C SER A 79 -4.78 6.33 -5.04
N ASP A 80 -3.73 5.58 -4.69
CA ASP A 80 -3.13 4.55 -5.54
C ASP A 80 -4.04 3.35 -5.79
N ASP A 81 -5.02 3.09 -4.94
CA ASP A 81 -6.02 2.02 -5.15
C ASP A 81 -6.73 2.21 -6.49
N THR A 82 -7.32 3.38 -6.69
CA THR A 82 -7.97 3.70 -7.96
C THR A 82 -6.96 3.89 -9.09
N GLN A 83 -5.82 4.57 -8.85
CA GLN A 83 -4.79 4.77 -9.87
C GLN A 83 -4.34 3.44 -10.49
N LEU A 84 -4.04 2.44 -9.67
CA LEU A 84 -3.56 1.14 -10.14
C LEU A 84 -4.68 0.28 -10.72
N THR A 85 -5.91 0.38 -10.20
CA THR A 85 -7.09 -0.22 -10.83
C THR A 85 -7.27 0.28 -12.26
N LEU A 86 -7.18 1.60 -12.48
CA LEU A 86 -7.27 2.21 -13.81
C LEU A 86 -6.09 1.81 -14.71
N ALA A 87 -4.89 1.63 -14.17
CA ALA A 87 -3.73 1.14 -14.90
C ALA A 87 -3.92 -0.30 -15.42
N VAL A 88 -4.42 -1.21 -14.56
CA VAL A 88 -4.78 -2.58 -14.96
C VAL A 88 -5.91 -2.55 -15.99
N ALA A 89 -6.93 -1.72 -15.77
CA ALA A 89 -8.07 -1.60 -16.68
C ALA A 89 -7.64 -1.13 -18.08
N ARG A 90 -6.75 -0.13 -18.20
CA ARG A 90 -6.18 0.30 -19.49
C ARG A 90 -5.42 -0.83 -20.16
N SER A 91 -4.59 -1.52 -19.39
CA SER A 91 -3.81 -2.65 -19.92
C SER A 91 -4.73 -3.72 -20.51
N ARG A 92 -5.81 -4.08 -19.82
CA ARG A 92 -6.80 -5.08 -20.28
C ARG A 92 -7.60 -4.59 -21.48
N ALA A 93 -8.09 -3.34 -21.44
CA ALA A 93 -8.94 -2.80 -22.49
C ALA A 93 -8.18 -2.56 -23.80
N ASN A 94 -6.86 -2.27 -23.77
CA ASN A 94 -6.10 -1.86 -24.92
C ASN A 94 -5.25 -2.99 -25.55
N HIS A 95 -4.80 -3.97 -24.76
CA HIS A 95 -3.71 -4.86 -25.17
C HIS A 95 -4.02 -6.37 -25.16
N ASP A 96 -5.25 -6.79 -24.79
CA ASP A 96 -5.70 -8.18 -24.78
C ASP A 96 -4.64 -9.18 -24.22
N ALA A 97 -4.04 -10.01 -25.09
CA ALA A 97 -3.04 -11.01 -24.67
C ALA A 97 -1.74 -10.39 -24.14
N ASP A 98 -1.39 -9.17 -24.54
CA ASP A 98 -0.20 -8.43 -24.12
C ASP A 98 -0.45 -7.54 -22.89
N TRP A 99 -1.63 -7.61 -22.25
CA TRP A 99 -2.01 -6.74 -21.14
C TRP A 99 -0.98 -6.73 -20.00
N TRP A 100 -0.43 -7.90 -19.67
CA TRP A 100 0.55 -8.02 -18.60
C TRP A 100 1.86 -7.30 -18.93
N LYS A 101 2.29 -7.40 -20.19
CA LYS A 101 3.47 -6.69 -20.70
C LYS A 101 3.24 -5.17 -20.69
N ALA A 102 2.04 -4.70 -21.07
CA ALA A 102 1.66 -3.31 -20.99
C ALA A 102 1.65 -2.82 -19.53
N PHE A 103 1.08 -3.59 -18.62
CA PHE A 103 1.06 -3.24 -17.20
C PHE A 103 2.46 -3.08 -16.61
N MET A 104 3.35 -4.08 -16.78
CA MET A 104 4.70 -4.05 -16.23
C MET A 104 5.60 -2.99 -16.86
N ARG A 105 5.55 -2.85 -18.19
CA ARG A 105 6.54 -2.05 -18.94
C ARG A 105 6.11 -0.62 -19.18
N VAL A 106 4.81 -0.34 -19.11
CA VAL A 106 4.25 0.98 -19.39
C VAL A 106 3.59 1.56 -18.14
N GLU A 107 2.56 0.88 -17.63
CA GLU A 107 1.70 1.45 -16.60
C GLU A 107 2.41 1.59 -15.24
N LEU A 108 3.08 0.55 -14.76
CA LEU A 108 3.82 0.60 -13.49
C LEU A 108 4.99 1.60 -13.52
N PRO A 109 5.84 1.64 -14.56
CA PRO A 109 6.86 2.68 -14.70
C PRO A 109 6.28 4.09 -14.75
N ARG A 110 5.23 4.31 -15.53
CA ARG A 110 4.53 5.59 -15.65
C ARG A 110 3.92 6.04 -14.32
N TRP A 111 3.31 5.10 -13.58
CA TRP A 111 2.70 5.38 -12.28
C TRP A 111 3.67 6.02 -11.26
N THR A 112 4.96 5.73 -11.35
CA THR A 112 5.97 6.33 -10.44
C THR A 112 6.02 7.85 -10.47
N ILE A 113 5.47 8.49 -11.51
CA ILE A 113 5.49 9.94 -11.72
C ILE A 113 4.34 10.64 -11.00
N TYR A 114 3.16 9.97 -10.95
CA TYR A 114 1.93 10.53 -10.39
C TYR A 114 1.42 9.76 -9.18
N GLU A 115 2.25 8.93 -8.58
CA GLU A 115 1.93 8.10 -7.42
C GLU A 115 1.44 8.94 -6.23
N ARG A 116 0.28 8.58 -5.69
CA ARG A 116 -0.32 9.21 -4.51
C ARG A 116 -0.82 8.14 -3.54
N GLY A 117 -0.05 7.83 -2.50
CA GLY A 117 -0.46 6.91 -1.45
C GLY A 117 0.26 5.57 -1.45
N GLY A 118 0.83 5.18 -2.57
CA GLY A 118 1.33 3.85 -2.85
C GLY A 118 2.16 3.16 -1.78
N GLY A 119 1.89 1.89 -1.57
CA GLY A 119 2.62 1.03 -0.64
C GLY A 119 4.08 0.80 -1.04
N GLY A 120 4.91 0.50 -0.05
CA GLY A 120 6.35 0.32 -0.26
C GLY A 120 6.71 -0.84 -1.20
N ALA A 121 5.92 -1.92 -1.23
CA ALA A 121 6.14 -3.05 -2.13
C ALA A 121 5.92 -2.65 -3.58
N THR A 122 4.77 -2.06 -3.89
CA THR A 122 4.41 -1.58 -5.24
C THR A 122 5.42 -0.56 -5.75
N LYS A 123 5.82 0.43 -4.94
CA LYS A 123 6.82 1.42 -5.33
C LYS A 123 8.17 0.81 -5.67
N ARG A 124 8.66 -0.14 -4.86
CA ARG A 124 9.94 -0.82 -5.15
C ARG A 124 9.87 -1.64 -6.44
N ALA A 125 8.75 -2.33 -6.66
CA ALA A 125 8.55 -3.10 -7.88
C ALA A 125 8.45 -2.21 -9.12
N ALA A 126 7.68 -1.12 -9.06
CA ALA A 126 7.58 -0.15 -10.15
C ALA A 126 8.95 0.46 -10.51
N GLN A 127 9.79 0.77 -9.51
CA GLN A 127 11.16 1.23 -9.74
C GLN A 127 12.04 0.14 -10.39
N ALA A 128 11.87 -1.14 -10.04
CA ALA A 128 12.60 -2.24 -10.65
C ALA A 128 12.20 -2.39 -12.14
N TRP A 129 10.91 -2.35 -12.44
CA TRP A 129 10.42 -2.38 -13.83
C TRP A 129 10.88 -1.16 -14.63
N LEU A 130 10.88 0.03 -14.02
CA LEU A 130 11.44 1.25 -14.65
C LEU A 130 12.93 1.08 -14.98
N ALA A 131 13.69 0.36 -14.14
CA ALA A 131 15.09 0.02 -14.39
C ALA A 131 15.26 -1.16 -15.37
N GLY A 132 14.19 -1.69 -15.96
CA GLY A 132 14.21 -2.78 -16.93
C GLY A 132 14.42 -4.18 -16.34
N SER A 133 14.31 -4.35 -15.03
CA SER A 133 14.55 -5.63 -14.35
C SER A 133 13.36 -6.06 -13.48
N PRO A 134 12.91 -7.34 -13.56
CA PRO A 134 11.87 -7.85 -12.67
C PRO A 134 12.28 -7.76 -11.20
N PRO A 135 11.36 -7.48 -10.26
CA PRO A 135 11.67 -7.36 -8.83
C PRO A 135 12.35 -8.60 -8.21
N TRP A 136 12.04 -9.79 -8.72
CA TRP A 136 12.61 -11.07 -8.27
C TRP A 136 13.98 -11.42 -8.88
N GLN A 137 14.46 -10.60 -9.82
CA GLN A 137 15.80 -10.72 -10.42
C GLN A 137 16.78 -9.66 -9.91
N ALA A 138 16.43 -8.96 -8.84
CA ALA A 138 17.33 -7.97 -8.23
C ALA A 138 18.66 -8.64 -7.83
N GLY A 139 19.79 -7.95 -8.05
CA GLY A 139 21.12 -8.48 -7.77
C GLY A 139 21.44 -8.71 -6.29
N LYS A 140 20.60 -8.24 -5.37
CA LYS A 140 20.77 -8.39 -3.91
C LYS A 140 19.72 -9.32 -3.35
N THR A 141 20.14 -10.39 -2.68
CA THR A 141 19.27 -11.37 -2.01
C THR A 141 18.22 -10.72 -1.08
N ASP A 142 18.62 -9.71 -0.29
CA ASP A 142 17.69 -8.99 0.59
C ASP A 142 16.57 -8.25 -0.17
N THR A 143 16.85 -7.79 -1.38
CA THR A 143 15.82 -7.14 -2.21
C THR A 143 14.82 -8.17 -2.75
N VAL A 144 15.32 -9.33 -3.18
CA VAL A 144 14.48 -10.45 -3.61
C VAL A 144 13.66 -10.98 -2.43
N ARG A 145 14.27 -11.16 -1.25
CA ARG A 145 13.53 -11.58 -0.03
C ARG A 145 12.40 -10.60 0.30
N ARG A 146 12.66 -9.28 0.29
CA ARG A 146 11.62 -8.26 0.55
C ARG A 146 10.47 -8.30 -0.47
N TYR A 147 10.73 -8.75 -1.68
CA TYR A 147 9.68 -8.93 -2.68
C TYR A 147 8.82 -10.16 -2.32
N PHE A 148 9.43 -11.30 -1.93
CA PHE A 148 8.70 -12.48 -1.49
C PHE A 148 8.09 -12.36 -0.09
N ASP A 149 8.53 -11.40 0.73
CA ASP A 149 7.91 -11.03 2.01
C ASP A 149 6.72 -10.05 1.84
N ALA A 150 6.48 -9.55 0.63
CA ALA A 150 5.43 -8.57 0.35
C ALA A 150 4.05 -9.24 0.26
N GLY A 151 3.34 -9.32 1.38
CA GLY A 151 2.01 -9.92 1.53
C GLY A 151 0.87 -8.90 1.70
N GLY A 152 1.10 -7.64 1.32
CA GLY A 152 0.11 -6.56 1.44
C GLY A 152 -1.03 -6.65 0.42
N ASN A 153 -2.05 -5.82 0.65
CA ASN A 153 -3.28 -5.76 -0.15
C ASN A 153 -3.15 -5.01 -1.49
N GLY A 154 -1.96 -4.52 -1.83
CA GLY A 154 -1.73 -3.75 -3.06
C GLY A 154 -2.01 -4.50 -4.37
N VAL A 155 -2.32 -5.81 -4.32
CA VAL A 155 -2.86 -6.58 -5.44
C VAL A 155 -4.39 -6.62 -5.37
N ALA A 156 -4.97 -6.97 -4.22
CA ALA A 156 -6.41 -7.11 -4.04
C ALA A 156 -7.18 -5.83 -4.41
N MET A 157 -6.61 -4.66 -4.17
CA MET A 157 -7.23 -3.36 -4.48
C MET A 157 -7.43 -3.10 -5.97
N ARG A 158 -6.65 -3.76 -6.86
CA ARG A 158 -6.60 -3.42 -8.29
C ARG A 158 -7.05 -4.53 -9.24
N VAL A 159 -7.52 -5.69 -8.74
CA VAL A 159 -7.85 -6.86 -9.58
C VAL A 159 -9.26 -6.86 -10.18
N LEU A 160 -10.10 -5.91 -9.78
CA LEU A 160 -11.46 -5.75 -10.29
C LEU A 160 -11.56 -5.78 -11.83
N PRO A 161 -10.65 -5.16 -12.61
CA PRO A 161 -10.71 -5.21 -14.06
C PRO A 161 -10.60 -6.61 -14.65
N HIS A 162 -9.84 -7.53 -14.03
CA HIS A 162 -9.74 -8.91 -14.50
C HIS A 162 -11.08 -9.65 -14.36
N ALA A 163 -11.75 -9.47 -13.20
CA ALA A 163 -13.04 -10.06 -12.92
C ALA A 163 -14.12 -9.64 -13.94
N LEU A 164 -14.18 -8.34 -14.22
CA LEU A 164 -15.17 -7.80 -15.17
C LEU A 164 -14.86 -8.15 -16.63
N PHE A 165 -13.59 -8.14 -17.03
CA PHE A 165 -13.17 -8.54 -18.36
C PHE A 165 -13.51 -10.01 -18.67
N LEU A 166 -13.41 -10.88 -17.66
CA LEU A 166 -13.70 -12.30 -17.80
C LEU A 166 -15.14 -12.68 -17.38
N ALA A 167 -15.97 -11.70 -16.98
CA ALA A 167 -17.33 -11.98 -16.52
C ALA A 167 -18.22 -12.68 -17.57
N GLY A 168 -17.99 -12.41 -18.84
CA GLY A 168 -18.67 -13.09 -19.94
C GLY A 168 -18.23 -14.54 -20.20
N ARG A 169 -17.17 -15.01 -19.53
CA ARG A 169 -16.57 -16.35 -19.75
C ARG A 169 -16.71 -17.19 -18.49
N ASP A 170 -16.94 -18.49 -18.66
CA ASP A 170 -16.96 -19.46 -17.55
C ASP A 170 -15.57 -20.08 -17.39
N ASP A 171 -14.61 -19.24 -17.01
CA ASP A 171 -13.20 -19.60 -16.91
C ASP A 171 -12.58 -19.03 -15.60
N PRO A 172 -12.87 -19.70 -14.46
CA PRO A 172 -12.26 -19.32 -13.17
C PRO A 172 -10.75 -19.57 -13.14
N GLY A 173 -10.25 -20.56 -13.89
CA GLY A 173 -8.82 -20.85 -13.97
C GLY A 173 -8.05 -19.72 -14.66
N GLY A 174 -8.56 -19.23 -15.79
CA GLY A 174 -8.00 -18.07 -16.48
C GLY A 174 -8.04 -16.80 -15.64
N LEU A 175 -9.09 -16.60 -14.82
CA LEU A 175 -9.17 -15.49 -13.88
C LEU A 175 -8.05 -15.57 -12.84
N VAL A 176 -7.88 -16.73 -12.19
CA VAL A 176 -6.83 -16.93 -11.17
C VAL A 176 -5.45 -16.71 -11.77
N HIS A 177 -5.19 -17.28 -12.95
CA HIS A 177 -3.94 -17.10 -13.68
C HIS A 177 -3.63 -15.63 -13.95
N ASP A 178 -4.59 -14.85 -14.47
CA ASP A 178 -4.40 -13.43 -14.75
C ASP A 178 -4.16 -12.61 -13.48
N VAL A 179 -4.89 -12.88 -12.41
CA VAL A 179 -4.73 -12.20 -11.11
C VAL A 179 -3.37 -12.50 -10.48
N VAL A 180 -2.91 -13.74 -10.54
CA VAL A 180 -1.58 -14.10 -10.03
C VAL A 180 -0.47 -13.43 -10.85
N ARG A 181 -0.60 -13.37 -12.16
CA ARG A 181 0.36 -12.66 -13.03
C ARG A 181 0.39 -11.15 -12.73
N ASP A 182 -0.76 -10.53 -12.52
CA ASP A 182 -0.84 -9.14 -12.05
C ASP A 182 -0.11 -8.98 -10.71
N GLY A 183 -0.45 -9.80 -9.74
CA GLY A 183 0.14 -9.77 -8.41
C GLY A 183 1.66 -9.94 -8.42
N ALA A 184 2.15 -10.91 -9.17
CA ALA A 184 3.58 -11.18 -9.32
C ALA A 184 4.36 -9.97 -9.88
N ALA A 185 3.72 -9.05 -10.60
CA ALA A 185 4.41 -7.83 -11.04
C ALA A 185 4.93 -7.00 -9.84
N THR A 186 4.33 -7.11 -8.65
CA THR A 186 4.66 -6.26 -7.49
C THR A 186 4.87 -6.98 -6.17
N HIS A 187 4.26 -8.14 -5.97
CA HIS A 187 4.23 -8.89 -4.71
C HIS A 187 4.53 -10.36 -4.94
N GLY A 188 5.36 -10.95 -4.10
CA GLY A 188 5.73 -12.35 -4.20
C GLY A 188 5.15 -13.25 -3.10
N HIS A 189 4.60 -12.69 -2.02
CA HIS A 189 4.07 -13.48 -0.91
C HIS A 189 2.63 -13.95 -1.20
N PRO A 190 2.30 -15.22 -0.92
CA PRO A 190 0.95 -15.75 -1.17
C PRO A 190 -0.19 -14.95 -0.53
N ARG A 191 -0.01 -14.32 0.63
CA ARG A 191 -1.07 -13.48 1.24
C ARG A 191 -1.58 -12.38 0.31
N ALA A 192 -0.68 -11.76 -0.48
CA ALA A 192 -1.08 -10.77 -1.47
C ALA A 192 -1.85 -11.42 -2.63
N LEU A 193 -1.37 -12.57 -3.11
CA LEU A 193 -1.88 -13.23 -4.30
C LEU A 193 -3.19 -13.97 -4.02
N VAL A 194 -3.25 -14.78 -2.97
CA VAL A 194 -4.45 -15.52 -2.54
C VAL A 194 -5.58 -14.57 -2.13
N GLY A 195 -5.27 -13.47 -1.40
CA GLY A 195 -6.27 -12.46 -1.10
C GLY A 195 -6.84 -11.82 -2.37
N ALA A 196 -5.99 -11.55 -3.35
CA ALA A 196 -6.38 -10.98 -4.63
C ALA A 196 -7.22 -11.95 -5.48
N THR A 197 -6.85 -13.25 -5.54
CA THR A 197 -7.65 -14.26 -6.27
C THR A 197 -9.01 -14.43 -5.65
N ALA A 198 -9.14 -14.45 -4.32
CA ALA A 198 -10.43 -14.51 -3.63
C ALA A 198 -11.29 -13.25 -3.90
N CYS A 199 -10.69 -12.05 -3.88
CA CYS A 199 -11.38 -10.80 -4.25
C CYS A 199 -11.88 -10.82 -5.69
N ALA A 200 -11.02 -11.21 -6.63
CA ALA A 200 -11.37 -11.26 -8.04
C ALA A 200 -12.47 -12.30 -8.30
N TYR A 201 -12.38 -13.45 -7.65
CA TYR A 201 -13.41 -14.50 -7.76
C TYR A 201 -14.76 -14.04 -7.20
N ALA A 202 -14.75 -13.32 -6.06
CA ALA A 202 -15.95 -12.68 -5.51
C ALA A 202 -16.56 -11.70 -6.52
N ALA A 203 -15.77 -10.77 -7.05
CA ALA A 203 -16.21 -9.78 -8.03
C ALA A 203 -16.75 -10.43 -9.31
N TRP A 204 -16.05 -11.44 -9.84
CA TRP A 204 -16.45 -12.21 -11.02
C TRP A 204 -17.78 -12.93 -10.81
N SER A 205 -17.95 -13.59 -9.66
CA SER A 205 -19.17 -14.30 -9.30
C SER A 205 -20.37 -13.34 -9.15
N LEU A 206 -20.15 -12.17 -8.52
CA LEU A 206 -21.18 -11.14 -8.36
C LEU A 206 -21.54 -10.47 -9.69
N ALA A 207 -20.57 -10.19 -10.55
CA ALA A 207 -20.81 -9.59 -11.87
C ALA A 207 -21.66 -10.52 -12.77
N ARG A 208 -21.45 -11.81 -12.70
CA ARG A 208 -22.18 -12.86 -13.47
C ARG A 208 -23.56 -13.18 -12.91
N ARG A 209 -23.88 -12.68 -11.72
CA ARG A 209 -25.12 -13.01 -11.04
C ARG A 209 -26.28 -12.17 -11.59
N ASN A 210 -27.41 -12.81 -11.86
CA ASN A 210 -28.64 -12.17 -12.33
C ASN A 210 -29.80 -12.26 -11.32
N ARG A 211 -29.50 -12.69 -10.08
CA ARG A 211 -30.45 -12.78 -8.97
C ARG A 211 -29.96 -12.10 -7.73
N THR A 212 -30.85 -11.76 -6.82
CA THR A 212 -30.52 -11.18 -5.51
C THR A 212 -29.55 -12.07 -4.74
N LEU A 213 -28.60 -11.47 -4.04
CA LEU A 213 -27.70 -12.17 -3.13
C LEU A 213 -28.43 -12.45 -1.82
N GLY A 214 -28.44 -13.72 -1.39
CA GLY A 214 -28.90 -14.10 -0.05
C GLY A 214 -27.98 -13.56 1.04
N PHE A 215 -28.53 -13.38 2.23
CA PHE A 215 -27.76 -12.90 3.38
C PHE A 215 -26.64 -13.91 3.72
N GLY A 216 -25.38 -13.45 3.67
CA GLY A 216 -24.20 -14.32 3.89
C GLY A 216 -23.79 -15.19 2.70
N GLU A 217 -24.59 -15.28 1.64
CA GLU A 217 -24.36 -16.18 0.49
C GLU A 217 -22.99 -15.96 -0.19
N LEU A 218 -22.46 -14.74 -0.20
CA LEU A 218 -21.12 -14.48 -0.75
C LEU A 218 -20.02 -15.19 0.03
N LEU A 219 -20.15 -15.22 1.36
CA LEU A 219 -19.18 -15.91 2.21
C LEU A 219 -19.25 -17.42 2.04
N ASP A 220 -20.48 -17.99 1.99
CA ASP A 220 -20.67 -19.40 1.73
C ASP A 220 -20.07 -19.80 0.37
N LEU A 221 -20.34 -19.01 -0.68
CA LEU A 221 -19.77 -19.22 -2.01
C LEU A 221 -18.24 -19.23 -1.98
N LEU A 222 -17.61 -18.26 -1.32
CA LEU A 222 -16.15 -18.20 -1.26
C LEU A 222 -15.55 -19.36 -0.46
N ILE A 223 -16.21 -19.81 0.61
CA ILE A 223 -15.76 -20.96 1.40
C ILE A 223 -15.88 -22.25 0.59
N ASP A 224 -17.01 -22.45 -0.08
CA ASP A 224 -17.28 -23.68 -0.83
C ASP A 224 -16.37 -23.78 -2.07
N GLU A 225 -16.16 -22.67 -2.78
CA GLU A 225 -15.37 -22.61 -4.01
C GLU A 225 -13.86 -22.30 -3.79
N HIS A 226 -13.37 -22.54 -2.56
CA HIS A 226 -11.96 -22.23 -2.23
C HIS A 226 -10.95 -22.96 -3.13
N ARG A 227 -11.30 -24.11 -3.69
CA ARG A 227 -10.44 -24.84 -4.62
C ARG A 227 -10.28 -24.14 -5.96
N ALA A 228 -11.28 -23.33 -6.37
CA ALA A 228 -11.22 -22.59 -7.61
C ALA A 228 -10.30 -21.36 -7.47
N TRP A 229 -10.57 -20.47 -6.51
CA TRP A 229 -9.74 -19.28 -6.33
C TRP A 229 -8.42 -19.54 -5.61
N GLY A 230 -8.29 -20.63 -4.86
CA GLY A 230 -7.08 -21.04 -4.15
C GLY A 230 -6.18 -21.99 -4.94
N ALA A 231 -6.52 -22.32 -6.19
CA ALA A 231 -5.69 -23.18 -7.03
C ALA A 231 -4.24 -22.68 -7.08
N PHE A 232 -3.29 -23.61 -6.98
CA PHE A 232 -1.87 -23.27 -7.12
C PHE A 232 -1.62 -22.75 -8.54
N PRO A 233 -0.96 -21.60 -8.71
CA PRO A 233 -0.83 -20.98 -10.02
C PRO A 233 0.12 -21.74 -10.93
N ASP A 234 -0.32 -22.00 -12.15
CA ASP A 234 0.55 -22.33 -13.26
C ASP A 234 1.10 -21.02 -13.85
N MET A 235 2.37 -20.76 -13.59
CA MET A 235 3.06 -19.56 -14.07
C MET A 235 3.74 -19.86 -15.40
N GLU A 236 2.97 -20.06 -16.48
CA GLU A 236 3.53 -20.24 -17.82
C GLU A 236 4.61 -19.19 -18.17
N ARG A 237 5.59 -19.55 -19.00
CA ARG A 237 6.63 -18.68 -19.57
C ARG A 237 7.26 -17.68 -18.59
N GLY A 238 8.21 -18.14 -17.78
CA GLY A 238 8.96 -17.33 -16.83
C GLY A 238 8.68 -17.69 -15.37
N GLY A 239 7.72 -18.59 -15.12
CA GLY A 239 7.43 -19.17 -13.82
C GLY A 239 8.64 -19.86 -13.20
N ASP A 240 9.37 -20.63 -13.99
CA ASP A 240 10.59 -21.31 -13.52
C ASP A 240 11.60 -20.35 -12.89
N ALA A 241 11.84 -19.21 -13.53
CA ALA A 241 12.75 -18.18 -12.99
C ALA A 241 12.21 -17.52 -11.73
N TRP A 242 10.90 -17.34 -11.64
CA TRP A 242 10.23 -16.76 -10.48
C TRP A 242 10.22 -17.74 -9.30
N PHE A 243 9.84 -19.03 -9.51
CA PHE A 243 9.89 -20.06 -8.49
C PHE A 243 11.33 -20.38 -8.05
N ALA A 244 12.27 -20.39 -8.98
CA ALA A 244 13.68 -20.50 -8.63
C ALA A 244 14.17 -19.33 -7.77
N ALA A 245 13.68 -18.12 -8.02
CA ALA A 245 13.98 -16.97 -7.17
C ALA A 245 13.35 -17.11 -5.78
N ALA A 246 12.10 -17.59 -5.68
CA ALA A 246 11.45 -17.90 -4.42
C ALA A 246 12.24 -18.92 -3.60
N GLY A 247 12.62 -20.05 -4.22
CA GLY A 247 13.38 -21.12 -3.56
C GLY A 247 14.78 -20.71 -3.04
N ARG A 248 15.35 -19.60 -3.56
CA ARG A 248 16.60 -19.05 -3.04
C ARG A 248 16.46 -18.24 -1.76
N VAL A 249 15.26 -17.74 -1.45
CA VAL A 249 15.06 -16.79 -0.36
C VAL A 249 14.04 -17.23 0.68
N LEU A 250 13.18 -18.16 0.34
CA LEU A 250 12.20 -18.73 1.28
C LEU A 250 12.81 -19.93 2.00
N ASP A 251 12.37 -20.16 3.23
CA ASP A 251 12.86 -21.26 4.08
C ASP A 251 12.03 -22.55 3.87
N GLU A 252 10.99 -22.51 3.01
CA GLU A 252 10.10 -23.63 2.67
C GLU A 252 9.68 -23.57 1.19
N PRO A 253 9.20 -24.69 0.59
CA PRO A 253 8.63 -24.70 -0.75
C PRO A 253 7.47 -23.72 -0.88
N TYR A 254 7.44 -22.95 -1.98
CA TYR A 254 6.41 -21.95 -2.23
C TYR A 254 4.99 -22.54 -2.25
N GLU A 255 4.84 -23.76 -2.75
CA GLU A 255 3.57 -24.49 -2.79
C GLU A 255 2.98 -24.70 -1.39
N ARG A 256 3.79 -25.13 -0.43
CA ARG A 256 3.36 -25.28 0.98
C ARG A 256 2.95 -23.94 1.61
N LEU A 257 3.70 -22.89 1.30
CA LEU A 257 3.36 -21.55 1.76
C LEU A 257 2.04 -21.07 1.15
N TRP A 258 1.78 -21.44 -0.10
CA TRP A 258 0.52 -21.17 -0.80
C TRP A 258 -0.66 -21.91 -0.14
N GLU A 259 -0.58 -23.22 -0.01
CA GLU A 259 -1.61 -24.06 0.63
C GLU A 259 -1.99 -23.53 2.01
N ARG A 260 -0.97 -23.26 2.86
CA ARG A 260 -1.19 -22.69 4.19
C ARG A 260 -1.86 -21.31 4.14
N THR A 261 -1.59 -20.52 3.12
CA THR A 261 -2.22 -19.21 2.95
C THR A 261 -3.67 -19.33 2.47
N VAL A 262 -3.99 -20.32 1.63
CA VAL A 262 -5.37 -20.65 1.26
C VAL A 262 -6.17 -21.07 2.49
N ASP A 263 -5.59 -21.89 3.37
CA ASP A 263 -6.22 -22.29 4.63
C ASP A 263 -6.42 -21.08 5.57
N GLU A 264 -5.42 -20.17 5.67
CA GLU A 264 -5.57 -18.90 6.39
C GLU A 264 -6.76 -18.09 5.85
N MET A 265 -6.87 -17.93 4.53
CA MET A 265 -7.98 -17.18 3.92
C MET A 265 -9.33 -17.83 4.20
N ARG A 266 -9.43 -19.15 4.11
CA ARG A 266 -10.66 -19.89 4.48
C ARG A 266 -11.07 -19.65 5.92
N GLN A 267 -10.12 -19.71 6.86
CA GLN A 267 -10.38 -19.44 8.29
C GLN A 267 -10.92 -18.03 8.50
N LEU A 268 -10.35 -17.02 7.83
CA LEU A 268 -10.86 -15.64 7.91
C LEU A 268 -12.29 -15.52 7.35
N LEU A 269 -12.60 -16.22 6.24
CA LEU A 269 -13.96 -16.27 5.69
C LEU A 269 -14.94 -17.00 6.63
N GLU A 270 -14.51 -18.05 7.31
CA GLU A 270 -15.33 -18.75 8.31
C GLU A 270 -15.60 -17.88 9.55
N GLN A 271 -14.63 -17.08 9.99
CA GLN A 271 -14.82 -16.07 11.04
C GLN A 271 -15.85 -15.02 10.60
N ALA A 272 -15.73 -14.50 9.38
CA ALA A 272 -16.70 -13.59 8.78
C ALA A 272 -18.11 -14.21 8.71
N ARG A 273 -18.23 -15.46 8.27
CA ARG A 273 -19.48 -16.21 8.22
C ARG A 273 -20.09 -16.43 9.61
N HIS A 274 -19.26 -16.71 10.60
CA HIS A 274 -19.72 -16.83 11.98
C HIS A 274 -20.28 -15.48 12.48
N GLY A 275 -19.54 -14.39 12.25
CA GLY A 275 -19.95 -13.05 12.66
C GLY A 275 -21.25 -12.57 12.01
N ILE A 276 -21.49 -12.89 10.74
CA ILE A 276 -22.72 -12.47 10.05
C ILE A 276 -23.99 -13.15 10.58
N ARG A 277 -23.87 -14.31 11.27
CA ARG A 277 -25.02 -15.03 11.87
C ARG A 277 -25.75 -14.22 12.95
N GLY A 278 -25.12 -13.20 13.54
CA GLY A 278 -25.76 -12.23 14.41
C GLY A 278 -26.88 -11.41 13.75
N GLY A 279 -27.05 -11.54 12.44
CA GLY A 279 -28.09 -10.85 11.66
C GLY A 279 -27.98 -9.34 11.81
N ALA A 280 -29.11 -8.67 12.02
CA ALA A 280 -29.16 -7.22 12.22
C ALA A 280 -28.39 -6.75 13.46
N LEU A 281 -28.16 -7.61 14.45
CA LEU A 281 -27.46 -7.32 15.69
C LEU A 281 -25.95 -7.55 15.64
N ALA A 282 -25.41 -8.02 14.50
CA ALA A 282 -23.97 -8.22 14.33
C ALA A 282 -23.21 -6.89 14.50
N ASP A 283 -22.19 -6.88 15.36
CA ASP A 283 -21.27 -5.77 15.51
C ASP A 283 -20.18 -5.88 14.44
N ASP A 284 -20.29 -5.08 13.38
CA ASP A 284 -19.33 -5.08 12.28
C ASP A 284 -17.89 -4.85 12.76
N ARG A 285 -17.71 -4.01 13.80
CA ARG A 285 -16.39 -3.73 14.34
C ARG A 285 -15.77 -4.97 15.01
N ALA A 286 -16.55 -5.67 15.80
CA ALA A 286 -16.09 -6.90 16.44
C ALA A 286 -15.71 -7.97 15.43
N VAL A 287 -16.54 -8.15 14.38
CA VAL A 287 -16.24 -9.11 13.30
C VAL A 287 -14.99 -8.71 12.51
N LEU A 288 -14.82 -7.43 12.19
CA LEU A 288 -13.61 -6.94 11.51
C LEU A 288 -12.36 -7.06 12.38
N ASP A 289 -12.48 -6.98 13.71
CA ASP A 289 -11.37 -7.23 14.65
C ASP A 289 -10.98 -8.71 14.66
N ASP A 290 -11.95 -9.60 14.73
CA ASP A 290 -11.74 -11.05 14.66
C ASP A 290 -11.06 -11.48 13.35
N ILE A 291 -11.43 -10.86 12.21
CA ILE A 291 -10.78 -11.05 10.91
C ILE A 291 -9.33 -10.50 10.90
N GLY A 292 -9.00 -9.57 11.80
CA GLY A 292 -7.68 -8.93 11.89
C GLY A 292 -7.54 -7.62 11.10
N CYS A 293 -8.66 -6.96 10.76
CA CYS A 293 -8.66 -5.67 10.05
C CYS A 293 -8.03 -4.52 10.85
N PHE A 294 -7.70 -4.76 12.12
CA PHE A 294 -7.01 -3.82 12.98
C PHE A 294 -5.61 -4.34 13.36
N GLY A 295 -4.76 -3.50 13.87
CA GLY A 295 -3.44 -3.92 14.33
C GLY A 295 -2.42 -4.14 13.22
N ARG A 296 -1.57 -5.19 13.34
CA ARG A 296 -0.40 -5.40 12.47
C ARG A 296 -0.73 -6.01 11.10
N SER A 297 -1.77 -6.83 11.04
CA SER A 297 -2.18 -7.55 9.82
C SER A 297 -3.15 -6.78 8.94
N LYS A 298 -3.61 -5.61 9.36
CA LYS A 298 -4.69 -4.84 8.72
C LYS A 298 -4.55 -4.61 7.20
N GLY A 299 -3.32 -4.48 6.71
CA GLY A 299 -3.02 -4.30 5.29
C GLY A 299 -2.56 -5.61 4.60
N ALA A 300 -2.78 -6.79 5.20
CA ALA A 300 -2.52 -8.05 4.53
C ALA A 300 -3.60 -8.33 3.46
N GLY A 301 -3.19 -8.89 2.32
CA GLY A 301 -4.12 -9.17 1.22
C GLY A 301 -5.27 -10.07 1.62
N THR A 302 -5.02 -11.14 2.38
CA THR A 302 -6.05 -12.07 2.90
C THR A 302 -7.03 -11.38 3.85
N VAL A 303 -6.53 -10.53 4.75
CA VAL A 303 -7.37 -9.81 5.74
C VAL A 303 -8.27 -8.79 5.04
N THR A 304 -7.73 -7.99 4.11
CA THR A 304 -8.52 -7.02 3.33
C THR A 304 -9.61 -7.74 2.51
N ALA A 305 -9.26 -8.86 1.86
CA ALA A 305 -10.19 -9.65 1.08
C ALA A 305 -11.36 -10.20 1.92
N ALA A 306 -11.05 -10.79 3.08
CA ALA A 306 -12.08 -11.33 3.98
C ALA A 306 -12.96 -10.23 4.58
N GLY A 307 -12.36 -9.10 5.01
CA GLY A 307 -13.10 -7.95 5.54
C GLY A 307 -14.03 -7.32 4.52
N ALA A 308 -13.56 -7.14 3.28
CA ALA A 308 -14.38 -6.60 2.19
C ALA A 308 -15.51 -7.57 1.78
N ALA A 309 -15.22 -8.87 1.72
CA ALA A 309 -16.25 -9.88 1.45
C ALA A 309 -17.33 -9.92 2.56
N TYR A 310 -16.90 -9.79 3.84
CA TYR A 310 -17.83 -9.66 4.96
C TYR A 310 -18.75 -8.45 4.80
N LEU A 311 -18.17 -7.26 4.59
CA LEU A 311 -18.95 -6.03 4.46
C LEU A 311 -19.88 -6.05 3.23
N ALA A 312 -19.43 -6.62 2.11
CA ALA A 312 -20.26 -6.78 0.91
C ALA A 312 -21.42 -7.76 1.15
N ALA A 313 -21.17 -8.89 1.83
CA ALA A 313 -22.21 -9.86 2.17
C ALA A 313 -23.23 -9.29 3.19
N ARG A 314 -22.73 -8.57 4.19
CA ARG A 314 -23.52 -7.98 5.27
C ARG A 314 -24.42 -6.85 4.79
N HIS A 315 -23.94 -6.03 3.88
CA HIS A 315 -24.59 -4.82 3.40
C HIS A 315 -25.07 -4.93 1.93
N ALA A 316 -25.26 -6.14 1.41
CA ALA A 316 -25.72 -6.36 0.04
C ALA A 316 -27.03 -5.61 -0.31
N ALA A 317 -27.97 -5.51 0.65
CA ALA A 317 -29.23 -4.79 0.50
C ALA A 317 -29.11 -3.26 0.71
N GLN A 318 -28.00 -2.78 1.26
CA GLN A 318 -27.73 -1.38 1.55
C GLN A 318 -26.27 -1.03 1.17
N PRO A 319 -25.90 -1.06 -0.12
CA PRO A 319 -24.53 -0.97 -0.57
C PRO A 319 -23.80 0.30 -0.07
N THR A 320 -24.47 1.43 -0.06
CA THR A 320 -23.94 2.71 0.46
C THR A 320 -23.46 2.56 1.91
N GLN A 321 -24.23 1.87 2.77
CA GLN A 321 -23.84 1.66 4.16
C GLN A 321 -22.61 0.76 4.29
N GLY A 322 -22.47 -0.25 3.42
CA GLY A 322 -21.29 -1.11 3.39
C GLY A 322 -20.00 -0.33 3.11
N VAL A 323 -20.03 0.56 2.12
CA VAL A 323 -18.89 1.43 1.80
C VAL A 323 -18.60 2.43 2.91
N LEU A 324 -19.64 3.09 3.46
CA LEU A 324 -19.47 4.02 4.57
C LEU A 324 -18.88 3.32 5.80
N ARG A 325 -19.35 2.11 6.09
CA ARG A 325 -18.79 1.31 7.20
C ARG A 325 -17.30 1.02 7.00
N ALA A 326 -16.90 0.62 5.81
CA ALA A 326 -15.50 0.37 5.48
C ALA A 326 -14.66 1.65 5.57
N ALA A 327 -15.10 2.74 4.93
CA ALA A 327 -14.36 3.99 4.80
C ALA A 327 -14.14 4.71 6.13
N PHE A 328 -15.07 4.57 7.10
CA PHE A 328 -15.00 5.26 8.38
C PHE A 328 -14.65 4.34 9.56
N GLU A 329 -14.25 3.08 9.30
CA GLU A 329 -13.85 2.14 10.35
C GLU A 329 -12.46 2.50 10.89
N ARG A 330 -12.47 3.29 11.94
CA ARG A 330 -11.24 3.83 12.54
C ARG A 330 -10.30 2.71 12.98
N GLY A 331 -9.13 2.71 12.42
CA GLY A 331 -8.10 1.76 12.77
C GLY A 331 -7.81 0.73 11.69
N ALA A 332 -8.76 0.48 10.78
CA ALA A 332 -8.56 -0.35 9.62
C ALA A 332 -7.70 0.34 8.53
N ASP A 333 -7.44 -0.34 7.46
CA ASP A 333 -6.91 0.16 6.19
C ASP A 333 -8.09 0.66 5.37
N THR A 334 -8.50 1.90 5.63
CA THR A 334 -9.85 2.39 5.30
C THR A 334 -10.06 2.67 3.82
N ASP A 335 -9.04 3.11 3.10
CA ASP A 335 -9.06 3.34 1.65
C ASP A 335 -9.22 2.01 0.90
N THR A 336 -8.31 1.07 1.10
CA THR A 336 -8.36 -0.21 0.42
C THR A 336 -9.59 -1.05 0.82
N LEU A 337 -9.94 -1.09 2.11
CA LEU A 337 -11.12 -1.83 2.56
C LEU A 337 -12.41 -1.29 1.91
N ALA A 338 -12.56 0.05 1.83
CA ALA A 338 -13.72 0.67 1.24
C ALA A 338 -13.71 0.58 -0.30
N ALA A 339 -12.54 0.69 -0.93
CA ALA A 339 -12.39 0.51 -2.38
C ALA A 339 -12.82 -0.89 -2.81
N VAL A 340 -12.28 -1.94 -2.16
CA VAL A 340 -12.66 -3.33 -2.50
C VAL A 340 -14.13 -3.60 -2.18
N THR A 341 -14.64 -3.15 -1.04
CA THR A 341 -16.06 -3.29 -0.67
C THR A 341 -16.97 -2.61 -1.70
N GLY A 342 -16.65 -1.38 -2.11
CA GLY A 342 -17.39 -0.64 -3.13
C GLY A 342 -17.37 -1.32 -4.50
N GLY A 343 -16.22 -1.86 -4.88
CA GLY A 343 -16.07 -2.66 -6.10
C GLY A 343 -16.97 -3.92 -6.11
N LEU A 344 -16.97 -4.68 -5.01
CA LEU A 344 -17.82 -5.88 -4.87
C LEU A 344 -19.31 -5.53 -4.90
N LEU A 345 -19.72 -4.50 -4.16
CA LEU A 345 -21.12 -4.06 -4.11
C LEU A 345 -21.59 -3.50 -5.46
N GLY A 346 -20.72 -2.84 -6.22
CA GLY A 346 -21.02 -2.42 -7.58
C GLY A 346 -21.14 -3.58 -8.56
N CYS A 347 -20.31 -4.63 -8.46
CA CYS A 347 -20.47 -5.87 -9.21
C CYS A 347 -21.81 -6.56 -8.92
N LEU A 348 -22.35 -6.41 -7.72
CA LEU A 348 -23.65 -6.96 -7.34
C LEU A 348 -24.82 -6.11 -7.86
N ALA A 349 -24.79 -4.80 -7.55
CA ALA A 349 -25.96 -3.92 -7.62
C ALA A 349 -25.97 -2.94 -8.82
N GLY A 350 -24.91 -2.92 -9.64
CA GLY A 350 -24.79 -1.93 -10.71
C GLY A 350 -24.43 -0.54 -10.17
N ASP A 351 -24.89 0.52 -10.83
CA ASP A 351 -24.54 1.90 -10.49
C ASP A 351 -25.69 2.73 -9.84
N GLU A 352 -26.90 2.20 -9.80
CA GLU A 352 -28.09 2.94 -9.31
C GLU A 352 -28.03 3.26 -7.80
N TRP A 353 -27.36 2.43 -7.01
CA TRP A 353 -27.21 2.61 -5.56
C TRP A 353 -26.25 3.73 -5.15
N LEU A 354 -25.43 4.22 -6.09
CA LEU A 354 -24.42 5.23 -5.83
C LEU A 354 -25.07 6.58 -5.46
N PRO A 355 -24.76 7.17 -4.30
CA PRO A 355 -25.18 8.53 -3.98
C PRO A 355 -24.69 9.55 -5.02
N ALA A 356 -25.40 10.64 -5.20
CA ALA A 356 -25.05 11.66 -6.18
C ALA A 356 -23.58 12.16 -6.06
N PRO A 357 -23.04 12.47 -4.86
CA PRO A 357 -21.63 12.87 -4.75
C PRO A 357 -20.63 11.83 -5.26
N TRP A 358 -20.94 10.51 -5.13
CA TRP A 358 -20.03 9.46 -5.58
C TRP A 358 -19.99 9.30 -7.09
N ARG A 359 -21.05 9.72 -7.77
CA ARG A 359 -21.11 9.77 -9.24
C ARG A 359 -20.22 10.85 -9.86
N ASP A 360 -19.75 11.80 -9.02
CA ASP A 360 -18.88 12.92 -9.35
C ASP A 360 -17.47 12.78 -8.73
N VAL A 361 -17.06 11.55 -8.37
CA VAL A 361 -15.69 11.27 -7.96
C VAL A 361 -14.70 11.72 -9.05
N GLN A 362 -13.47 12.05 -8.69
CA GLN A 362 -12.44 12.45 -9.67
C GLN A 362 -12.48 11.55 -10.91
N ASP A 363 -12.48 12.16 -12.10
CA ASP A 363 -12.45 11.48 -13.40
C ASP A 363 -13.64 10.52 -13.67
N ALA A 364 -14.80 10.73 -13.04
CA ALA A 364 -15.96 9.84 -13.14
C ALA A 364 -16.36 9.49 -14.58
N ALA A 365 -16.33 10.46 -15.49
CA ALA A 365 -16.65 10.23 -16.91
C ALA A 365 -15.63 9.28 -17.58
N TYR A 366 -14.34 9.48 -17.30
CA TYR A 366 -13.27 8.59 -17.77
C TYR A 366 -13.41 7.18 -17.16
N ILE A 367 -13.69 7.09 -15.86
CA ILE A 367 -13.89 5.82 -15.15
C ILE A 367 -15.03 5.03 -15.78
N ARG A 368 -16.18 5.64 -16.07
CA ARG A 368 -17.34 4.99 -16.74
C ARG A 368 -16.95 4.49 -18.14
N CYS A 369 -16.31 5.33 -18.94
CA CYS A 369 -15.87 4.96 -20.27
C CYS A 369 -14.93 3.74 -20.23
N LEU A 370 -13.95 3.74 -19.35
CA LEU A 370 -12.98 2.66 -19.21
C LEU A 370 -13.62 1.38 -18.67
N ALA A 371 -14.52 1.48 -17.67
CA ALA A 371 -15.30 0.36 -17.17
C ALA A 371 -16.11 -0.34 -18.29
N GLY A 372 -16.77 0.45 -19.13
CA GLY A 372 -17.51 -0.07 -20.29
C GLY A 372 -16.61 -0.75 -21.32
N ARG A 373 -15.39 -0.24 -21.53
CA ARG A 373 -14.40 -0.90 -22.42
C ARG A 373 -13.92 -2.22 -21.84
N VAL A 374 -13.64 -2.28 -20.56
CA VAL A 374 -13.26 -3.53 -19.86
C VAL A 374 -14.37 -4.57 -19.95
N ALA A 375 -15.63 -4.18 -19.69
CA ALA A 375 -16.76 -5.10 -19.71
C ALA A 375 -17.04 -5.70 -21.11
N ARG A 376 -16.85 -4.89 -22.15
CA ARG A 376 -17.02 -5.38 -23.55
C ARG A 376 -15.87 -6.25 -24.03
N GLY A 377 -14.71 -6.15 -23.38
CA GLY A 377 -13.48 -6.75 -23.87
C GLY A 377 -12.94 -6.03 -25.15
N PRO A 378 -11.74 -6.40 -25.62
CA PRO A 378 -11.16 -5.78 -26.80
C PRO A 378 -11.95 -6.16 -28.05
N SER A 379 -12.42 -5.18 -28.80
CA SER A 379 -12.87 -5.40 -30.18
C SER A 379 -11.63 -5.56 -31.06
N GLY A 380 -11.69 -6.49 -32.03
CA GLY A 380 -10.52 -6.87 -32.84
C GLY A 380 -9.82 -5.74 -33.62
N SER A 381 -10.46 -4.57 -33.76
CA SER A 381 -9.94 -3.37 -34.40
C SER A 381 -9.21 -2.39 -33.44
N GLU A 382 -9.30 -2.60 -32.12
CA GLU A 382 -8.80 -1.66 -31.11
C GLU A 382 -7.48 -2.10 -30.44
N ARG A 383 -6.89 -3.21 -30.89
CA ARG A 383 -5.61 -3.69 -30.33
C ARG A 383 -4.49 -2.68 -30.62
N GLN A 384 -4.00 -2.06 -29.56
CA GLN A 384 -2.86 -1.15 -29.66
C GLN A 384 -1.55 -1.91 -29.38
N PRO A 385 -0.47 -1.61 -30.11
CA PRO A 385 0.85 -2.11 -29.73
C PRO A 385 1.23 -1.55 -28.35
N VAL A 386 2.02 -2.33 -27.60
CA VAL A 386 2.55 -1.84 -26.33
C VAL A 386 3.57 -0.75 -26.61
N GLU A 387 3.26 0.46 -26.20
CA GLU A 387 4.11 1.64 -26.42
C GLU A 387 5.39 1.61 -25.56
N THR A 388 6.35 2.46 -25.90
CA THR A 388 7.49 2.77 -25.04
C THR A 388 7.12 3.94 -24.12
N PRO A 389 7.12 3.80 -22.79
CA PRO A 389 6.80 4.90 -21.91
C PRO A 389 7.92 5.95 -21.92
N ALA A 390 7.56 7.22 -21.81
CA ALA A 390 8.52 8.28 -21.54
C ALA A 390 9.18 8.07 -20.17
N THR A 391 10.44 8.44 -20.05
CA THR A 391 11.14 8.33 -18.76
C THR A 391 10.65 9.38 -17.77
N PRO A 392 10.63 9.11 -16.47
CA PRO A 392 10.30 10.12 -15.46
C PRO A 392 11.12 11.40 -15.60
N GLN A 393 12.40 11.26 -15.94
CA GLN A 393 13.30 12.41 -16.13
C GLN A 393 12.90 13.26 -17.34
N SER A 394 12.52 12.66 -18.48
CA SER A 394 12.06 13.41 -19.65
C SER A 394 10.77 14.17 -19.34
N ILE A 395 9.78 13.50 -18.71
CA ILE A 395 8.52 14.14 -18.32
C ILE A 395 8.76 15.31 -17.35
N LEU A 396 9.57 15.12 -16.31
CA LEU A 396 9.88 16.19 -15.36
C LEU A 396 10.68 17.34 -15.99
N THR A 397 11.47 17.08 -17.03
CA THR A 397 12.20 18.10 -17.79
C THR A 397 11.24 18.90 -18.64
N ASP A 398 10.30 18.25 -19.31
CA ASP A 398 9.28 18.92 -20.11
C ASP A 398 8.34 19.76 -19.23
N LEU A 399 7.89 19.22 -18.11
CA LEU A 399 7.06 19.94 -17.12
C LEU A 399 7.76 21.18 -16.53
N ALA A 400 9.10 21.23 -16.55
CA ALA A 400 9.84 22.39 -16.08
C ALA A 400 9.75 23.60 -17.03
N ARG A 401 9.28 23.41 -18.27
CA ARG A 401 9.02 24.51 -19.23
C ARG A 401 7.87 25.36 -18.70
N ASN A 402 7.88 26.64 -19.05
CA ASN A 402 6.84 27.58 -18.60
C ASN A 402 5.59 27.50 -19.47
N GLY A 403 4.44 27.68 -18.84
CA GLY A 403 3.11 27.73 -19.47
C GLY A 403 2.45 26.37 -19.62
N ASP A 404 1.20 26.39 -20.07
CA ASP A 404 0.43 25.19 -20.41
C ASP A 404 0.93 24.62 -21.73
N HIS A 405 1.23 23.32 -21.77
CA HIS A 405 1.75 22.65 -22.96
C HIS A 405 1.46 21.15 -22.92
N GLU A 406 1.63 20.50 -24.05
CA GLU A 406 1.55 19.04 -24.14
C GLU A 406 2.84 18.38 -23.68
N VAL A 407 2.72 17.29 -22.91
CA VAL A 407 3.82 16.49 -22.41
C VAL A 407 3.63 15.05 -22.85
N ALA A 408 4.66 14.49 -23.46
CA ALA A 408 4.66 13.09 -23.87
C ALA A 408 4.78 12.18 -22.63
N LEU A 409 3.83 11.26 -22.47
CA LEU A 409 3.85 10.19 -21.47
C LEU A 409 4.35 8.86 -22.04
N GLY A 410 4.48 8.78 -23.37
CA GLY A 410 4.97 7.65 -24.14
C GLY A 410 5.05 8.02 -25.62
N ASP A 411 5.37 7.04 -26.48
CA ASP A 411 5.49 7.26 -27.92
C ASP A 411 4.17 7.73 -28.56
N SER A 412 3.04 7.26 -28.04
CA SER A 412 1.69 7.53 -28.55
C SER A 412 0.79 8.30 -27.60
N THR A 413 1.17 8.42 -26.31
CA THR A 413 0.34 9.05 -25.29
C THR A 413 0.90 10.43 -24.92
N GLN A 414 0.09 11.47 -25.12
CA GLN A 414 0.39 12.84 -24.66
C GLN A 414 -0.61 13.27 -23.59
N ALA A 415 -0.28 14.27 -22.81
CA ALA A 415 -1.17 14.86 -21.81
C ALA A 415 -1.02 16.38 -21.79
N GLN A 416 -2.13 17.09 -21.63
CA GLN A 416 -2.13 18.53 -21.42
C GLN A 416 -1.68 18.83 -19.99
N ALA A 417 -0.55 19.52 -19.84
CA ALA A 417 0.00 19.92 -18.56
C ALA A 417 -0.42 21.34 -18.19
N THR A 418 -0.87 21.52 -16.96
CA THR A 418 -1.17 22.83 -16.35
C THR A 418 -0.35 22.95 -15.07
N ALA A 419 0.43 24.01 -14.93
CA ALA A 419 1.18 24.30 -13.71
C ALA A 419 0.22 24.66 -12.58
N LEU A 420 0.44 24.09 -11.42
CA LEU A 420 -0.29 24.41 -10.19
C LEU A 420 0.56 25.33 -9.29
N PRO A 421 -0.04 26.03 -8.32
CA PRO A 421 0.71 26.73 -7.29
C PRO A 421 1.71 25.79 -6.60
N ASP A 422 2.89 26.31 -6.26
CA ASP A 422 3.88 25.55 -5.49
C ASP A 422 3.26 25.03 -4.20
N LEU A 423 3.54 23.77 -3.88
CA LEU A 423 3.06 23.16 -2.64
C LEU A 423 3.85 23.71 -1.45
N LYS A 424 3.21 23.70 -0.28
CA LYS A 424 3.80 24.24 0.96
C LYS A 424 4.94 23.35 1.47
N PRO A 425 6.22 23.77 1.37
CA PRO A 425 7.31 23.01 1.92
C PRO A 425 7.28 23.08 3.46
N LEU A 426 7.57 21.96 4.11
CA LEU A 426 7.74 21.89 5.56
C LEU A 426 9.23 21.93 5.97
N SER A 427 10.12 22.20 5.01
CA SER A 427 11.56 22.45 5.19
C SER A 427 11.99 23.64 4.35
N LYS A 428 12.82 24.54 4.92
CA LYS A 428 13.35 25.72 4.23
C LYS A 428 14.35 25.38 3.11
N SER A 429 14.80 24.12 3.04
CA SER A 429 15.80 23.66 2.06
C SER A 429 15.22 23.20 0.74
N ILE A 430 13.89 23.17 0.60
CA ILE A 430 13.21 22.63 -0.59
C ILE A 430 12.17 23.60 -1.14
N ARG A 431 11.93 23.48 -2.44
CA ARG A 431 10.79 24.01 -3.18
C ARG A 431 10.03 22.83 -3.78
N VAL A 432 8.72 22.88 -3.81
CA VAL A 432 7.91 21.79 -4.36
C VAL A 432 7.00 22.34 -5.43
N ARG A 433 7.32 22.02 -6.69
CA ARG A 433 6.50 22.36 -7.84
C ARG A 433 5.48 21.27 -8.08
N ALA A 434 4.30 21.66 -8.55
CA ALA A 434 3.21 20.75 -8.86
C ALA A 434 2.60 21.04 -10.23
N TRP A 435 2.09 20.00 -10.87
CA TRP A 435 1.38 20.07 -12.14
C TRP A 435 0.19 19.13 -12.14
N ARG A 436 -0.83 19.52 -12.88
CA ARG A 436 -1.95 18.68 -13.24
C ARG A 436 -1.83 18.33 -14.72
N LEU A 437 -1.81 17.05 -15.03
CA LEU A 437 -1.84 16.55 -16.40
C LEU A 437 -3.21 15.97 -16.68
N ARG A 438 -3.76 16.25 -17.86
CA ARG A 438 -4.99 15.66 -18.34
C ARG A 438 -4.71 14.85 -19.59
N THR A 439 -4.99 13.53 -19.53
CA THR A 439 -4.86 12.66 -20.70
C THR A 439 -5.98 12.91 -21.70
N PRO A 440 -5.80 12.55 -22.99
CA PRO A 440 -6.85 12.72 -24.00
C PRO A 440 -8.15 12.00 -23.64
N GLU A 441 -8.05 10.84 -22.98
CA GLU A 441 -9.21 10.07 -22.54
C GLU A 441 -9.92 10.68 -21.31
N GLY A 442 -9.30 11.67 -20.67
CA GLY A 442 -9.88 12.43 -19.59
C GLY A 442 -9.43 12.06 -18.18
N GLN A 443 -8.36 11.26 -18.01
CA GLN A 443 -7.77 11.02 -16.69
C GLN A 443 -6.94 12.22 -16.23
N THR A 444 -7.06 12.56 -14.96
CA THR A 444 -6.26 13.59 -14.27
C THR A 444 -5.12 12.94 -13.49
N LEU A 445 -3.88 13.39 -13.74
CA LEU A 445 -2.69 12.95 -13.03
C LEU A 445 -2.05 14.14 -12.33
N TYR A 446 -1.68 13.99 -11.08
CA TYR A 446 -0.97 15.03 -10.33
C TYR A 446 0.50 14.66 -10.21
N VAL A 447 1.38 15.53 -10.66
CA VAL A 447 2.84 15.34 -10.67
C VAL A 447 3.49 16.35 -9.76
N THR A 448 4.41 15.90 -8.92
CA THR A 448 5.18 16.79 -8.03
C THR A 448 6.68 16.61 -8.22
N ARG A 449 7.43 17.72 -8.15
CA ARG A 449 8.89 17.74 -8.18
C ARG A 449 9.43 18.50 -6.98
N VAL A 450 10.21 17.81 -6.16
CA VAL A 450 10.91 18.40 -5.03
C VAL A 450 12.30 18.87 -5.49
N GLU A 451 12.57 20.16 -5.38
CA GLU A 451 13.82 20.81 -5.74
C GLU A 451 14.54 21.26 -4.46
N GLU A 452 15.83 20.97 -4.33
CA GLU A 452 16.63 21.46 -3.21
C GLU A 452 17.18 22.86 -3.53
N HIS A 453 17.06 23.77 -2.60
CA HIS A 453 17.76 25.06 -2.71
C HIS A 453 19.25 24.79 -2.66
N ARG A 454 19.97 25.01 -3.77
CA ARG A 454 21.44 25.02 -3.76
C ARG A 454 21.90 26.03 -2.72
N SER A 455 22.47 25.56 -1.63
CA SER A 455 23.07 26.45 -0.65
C SER A 455 24.16 27.29 -1.34
N ARG A 456 24.16 28.61 -1.13
CA ARG A 456 25.18 29.56 -1.64
C ARG A 456 26.62 29.23 -1.21
N ARG A 457 26.83 28.11 -0.50
CA ARG A 457 28.15 27.70 0.02
C ARG A 457 29.10 27.18 -1.06
N ALA A 458 28.59 26.79 -2.26
CA ALA A 458 29.45 26.31 -3.36
C ALA A 458 30.14 27.42 -4.19
N LYS A 459 29.80 28.70 -3.98
CA LYS A 459 30.45 29.83 -4.71
C LYS A 459 31.66 30.43 -4.00
N ARG A 460 32.12 29.87 -2.89
CA ARG A 460 33.27 30.40 -2.11
C ARG A 460 34.56 29.58 -2.26
N THR A 461 34.60 28.58 -3.12
CA THR A 461 35.81 27.75 -3.37
C THR A 461 36.43 27.92 -4.76
N GLU A 462 35.97 28.90 -5.55
CA GLU A 462 36.67 29.30 -6.80
C GLU A 462 37.18 30.75 -6.69
N ALA A 463 37.95 31.01 -5.67
CA ALA A 463 38.85 32.16 -5.68
C ALA A 463 40.29 31.61 -5.72
N SER A 464 40.93 31.87 -6.83
CA SER A 464 42.29 31.46 -7.19
C SER A 464 43.30 31.71 -6.08
N PRO A 465 44.32 30.85 -5.92
CA PRO A 465 45.40 31.08 -4.97
C PRO A 465 46.37 32.15 -5.49
N PRO A 466 46.96 32.99 -4.62
CA PRO A 466 48.08 33.85 -4.99
C PRO A 466 49.39 33.05 -5.11
N PRO A 467 50.36 33.53 -5.90
CA PRO A 467 51.55 32.76 -6.25
C PRO A 467 52.64 32.80 -5.17
N GLY A 468 53.22 31.69 -5.01
CA GLY A 468 54.53 31.22 -4.64
C GLY A 468 55.45 31.95 -3.64
N GLY A 469 56.04 31.13 -2.74
CA GLY A 469 57.28 31.39 -2.00
C GLY A 469 57.58 30.25 -1.03
N PRO A 470 58.83 29.85 -0.78
CA PRO A 470 59.20 28.46 -0.60
C PRO A 470 59.36 27.95 0.85
N SER A 471 59.14 26.68 0.94
CA SER A 471 59.76 25.67 1.84
C SER A 471 60.43 26.08 3.15
N GLN A 472 59.94 25.56 4.28
CA GLN A 472 60.79 24.91 5.28
C GLN A 472 59.99 23.88 6.12
N ARG A 473 60.63 22.72 6.29
CA ARG A 473 60.23 21.59 7.14
C ARG A 473 60.38 21.92 8.62
N SER A 474 59.54 21.44 9.48
CA SER A 474 59.88 20.79 10.74
C SER A 474 58.68 20.14 11.42
N GLU A 475 58.93 18.98 11.92
CA GLU A 475 58.04 18.05 12.63
C GLU A 475 57.85 18.43 14.13
N PRO A 476 57.20 17.55 14.94
CA PRO A 476 55.99 17.90 15.69
C PRO A 476 56.24 18.06 17.20
N VAL A 477 55.34 18.74 17.90
CA VAL A 477 55.27 18.65 19.38
C VAL A 477 53.82 18.60 19.86
N SER A 478 53.54 17.57 20.58
CA SER A 478 52.42 17.32 21.49
C SER A 478 52.39 18.33 22.63
N VAL A 479 51.20 18.69 23.17
CA VAL A 479 50.90 18.79 24.61
C VAL A 479 49.47 19.30 24.90
N ARG A 480 48.67 18.45 25.52
CA ARG A 480 47.76 18.58 26.69
C ARG A 480 46.84 19.79 26.90
N HIS A 481 45.59 19.42 27.28
CA HIS A 481 44.58 20.23 28.00
C HIS A 481 45.10 21.02 29.22
N PRO A 482 44.33 22.03 29.70
CA PRO A 482 43.33 21.75 30.72
C PRO A 482 42.01 22.56 30.68
N ARG A 483 41.13 22.13 31.57
CA ARG A 483 39.81 22.63 31.95
C ARG A 483 39.85 24.02 32.62
N SER A 484 38.70 24.74 32.57
CA SER A 484 37.89 25.24 33.72
C SER A 484 36.88 26.31 33.22
N ASP A 485 35.65 26.10 33.49
CA ASP A 485 34.75 26.68 34.48
C ASP A 485 34.20 28.11 34.26
N SER A 486 32.89 28.13 34.44
CA SER A 486 32.02 29.13 35.09
C SER A 486 31.15 30.01 34.16
N ALA A 487 29.86 29.70 34.15
CA ALA A 487 28.74 30.38 34.80
C ALA A 487 28.47 31.85 34.39
N THR A 488 27.28 32.09 33.85
CA THR A 488 26.23 32.95 34.45
C THR A 488 25.01 33.08 33.50
N ALA A 489 23.91 32.76 34.02
CA ALA A 489 22.54 33.25 34.12
C ALA A 489 22.05 34.36 33.15
N GLY A 490 20.87 34.13 32.60
CA GLY A 490 20.00 35.09 31.95
C GLY A 490 18.63 34.51 31.68
N SER A 491 17.67 34.94 32.44
CA SER A 491 16.29 34.52 32.62
C SER A 491 15.31 34.79 31.44
N ASP A 492 14.35 33.85 31.24
CA ASP A 492 12.90 33.96 31.02
C ASP A 492 12.30 34.37 29.68
N PRO A 493 11.05 34.01 29.38
CA PRO A 493 9.97 33.50 30.23
C PRO A 493 9.14 32.26 29.73
N ALA A 494 8.41 31.74 30.67
CA ALA A 494 7.46 30.63 30.74
C ALA A 494 6.53 30.31 29.55
N SER A 495 6.45 29.03 29.25
CA SER A 495 5.31 28.37 28.64
C SER A 495 4.51 27.57 29.68
N PRO A 496 3.19 27.42 29.56
CA PRO A 496 2.33 26.95 30.64
C PRO A 496 2.47 25.43 30.88
N ALA A 497 2.41 25.08 32.14
CA ALA A 497 2.51 23.74 32.68
C ALA A 497 1.34 22.84 32.21
N ILE A 498 1.67 21.64 31.75
CA ILE A 498 0.77 20.53 31.53
C ILE A 498 0.46 19.87 32.90
N PRO A 499 -0.80 19.47 33.19
CA PRO A 499 -1.15 18.93 34.50
C PRO A 499 -0.48 17.58 34.80
N ALA A 500 0.07 17.45 35.98
CA ALA A 500 0.93 16.38 36.47
C ALA A 500 0.34 14.95 36.50
N ARG A 501 -0.92 14.75 36.15
CA ARG A 501 -1.58 13.43 36.20
C ARG A 501 -1.42 12.56 34.96
N GLU A 502 -1.14 13.12 33.78
CA GLU A 502 -0.93 12.33 32.55
C GLU A 502 0.50 11.80 32.42
N THR A 503 1.48 12.51 32.96
CA THR A 503 2.89 12.09 32.95
C THR A 503 3.16 10.89 33.84
N ASP A 504 2.47 10.75 34.97
CA ASP A 504 2.65 9.65 35.90
C ASP A 504 2.13 8.33 35.35
N ILE A 505 0.98 8.34 34.64
CA ILE A 505 0.39 7.14 34.03
C ILE A 505 1.23 6.64 32.86
N GLU A 506 1.83 7.52 32.07
CA GLU A 506 2.67 7.15 30.92
C GLU A 506 4.04 6.63 31.39
N THR A 507 4.54 7.14 32.49
CA THR A 507 5.78 6.68 33.14
C THR A 507 5.58 5.31 33.77
N ASP A 508 4.49 5.08 34.50
CA ASP A 508 4.13 3.79 35.10
C ASP A 508 3.92 2.69 34.04
N ARG A 509 3.27 3.01 32.92
CA ARG A 509 3.13 2.09 31.79
C ARG A 509 4.47 1.73 31.14
N ARG A 510 5.36 2.69 30.99
CA ARG A 510 6.70 2.49 30.41
C ARG A 510 7.56 1.61 31.31
N ASP A 511 7.48 1.80 32.61
CA ASP A 511 8.24 1.02 33.58
C ASP A 511 7.69 -0.40 33.74
N ALA A 512 6.38 -0.59 33.63
CA ALA A 512 5.75 -1.91 33.58
C ALA A 512 6.20 -2.70 32.34
N LEU A 513 6.19 -2.07 31.15
CA LEU A 513 6.66 -2.69 29.90
C LEU A 513 8.16 -3.01 29.94
N TYR A 514 8.96 -2.14 30.52
CA TYR A 514 10.38 -2.40 30.71
C TYR A 514 10.64 -3.54 31.72
N GLY A 515 9.84 -3.65 32.78
CA GLY A 515 9.88 -4.77 33.72
C GLY A 515 9.59 -6.11 33.03
N GLU A 516 8.65 -6.13 32.10
CA GLU A 516 8.33 -7.31 31.30
C GLU A 516 9.45 -7.66 30.31
N PHE A 517 10.03 -6.68 29.65
CA PHE A 517 11.22 -6.85 28.82
C PHE A 517 12.38 -7.48 29.61
N ARG A 518 12.68 -6.98 30.82
CA ARG A 518 13.75 -7.52 31.67
C ARG A 518 13.54 -9.00 32.01
N ARG A 519 12.32 -9.42 32.35
CA ARG A 519 12.01 -10.82 32.63
C ARG A 519 12.31 -11.73 31.43
N HIS A 520 11.86 -11.34 30.24
CA HIS A 520 12.08 -12.12 29.03
C HIS A 520 13.55 -12.08 28.55
N LEU A 521 14.22 -10.94 28.70
CA LEU A 521 15.64 -10.81 28.41
C LEU A 521 16.50 -11.73 29.27
N ARG A 522 16.22 -11.80 30.58
CA ARG A 522 16.90 -12.71 31.51
C ARG A 522 16.67 -14.19 31.11
N ALA A 523 15.45 -14.56 30.77
CA ALA A 523 15.12 -15.90 30.31
C ALA A 523 15.91 -16.29 29.05
N LEU A 524 16.00 -15.38 28.07
CA LEU A 524 16.73 -15.59 26.84
C LEU A 524 18.23 -15.72 27.08
N LEU A 525 18.82 -14.84 27.88
CA LEU A 525 20.27 -14.77 28.11
C LEU A 525 20.80 -15.84 29.09
N ARG A 526 19.94 -16.56 29.83
CA ARG A 526 20.32 -17.76 30.58
C ARG A 526 20.89 -18.87 29.69
N HIS A 527 20.50 -18.90 28.43
CA HIS A 527 21.00 -19.86 27.45
C HIS A 527 22.29 -19.41 26.74
N GLY A 528 22.89 -18.32 27.19
CA GLY A 528 24.16 -17.78 26.70
C GLY A 528 24.05 -16.40 26.03
N PRO A 529 25.18 -15.78 25.70
CA PRO A 529 25.23 -14.43 25.12
C PRO A 529 24.50 -14.35 23.77
N ALA A 530 23.71 -13.28 23.58
CA ALA A 530 22.94 -13.08 22.36
C ALA A 530 23.29 -11.75 21.68
N ARG A 531 23.21 -11.73 20.33
CA ARG A 531 23.32 -10.50 19.54
C ARG A 531 22.03 -9.68 19.64
N PRO A 532 22.10 -8.34 19.53
CA PRO A 532 20.90 -7.49 19.54
C PRO A 532 19.79 -7.97 18.59
N LYS A 533 20.15 -8.41 17.39
CA LYS A 533 19.20 -8.93 16.40
C LYS A 533 18.46 -10.19 16.86
N ARG A 534 19.14 -11.09 17.58
CA ARG A 534 18.49 -12.28 18.17
C ARG A 534 17.53 -11.90 19.28
N ILE A 535 17.88 -10.89 20.10
CA ILE A 535 17.02 -10.37 21.18
C ILE A 535 15.79 -9.68 20.56
N GLU A 536 15.97 -8.87 19.52
CA GLU A 536 14.92 -8.21 18.75
C GLU A 536 13.87 -9.22 18.24
N VAL A 537 14.35 -10.29 17.58
CA VAL A 537 13.47 -11.34 17.04
C VAL A 537 12.78 -12.13 18.14
N ALA A 538 13.55 -12.60 19.15
CA ALA A 538 13.02 -13.45 20.22
C ALA A 538 11.98 -12.73 21.11
N LEU A 539 12.12 -11.41 21.28
CA LEU A 539 11.21 -10.60 22.10
C LEU A 539 10.24 -9.76 21.26
N THR A 540 10.21 -9.97 19.97
CA THR A 540 9.30 -9.28 19.01
C THR A 540 9.36 -7.75 19.14
N LEU A 541 10.58 -7.20 19.25
CA LEU A 541 10.84 -5.77 19.42
C LEU A 541 11.26 -5.13 18.10
N THR A 542 11.08 -3.81 18.00
CA THR A 542 11.72 -3.04 16.93
C THR A 542 13.20 -2.81 17.24
N THR A 543 14.02 -2.57 16.21
CA THR A 543 15.45 -2.26 16.37
C THR A 543 15.66 -1.05 17.32
N SER A 544 14.79 -0.06 17.26
CA SER A 544 14.84 1.13 18.12
C SER A 544 14.52 0.79 19.58
N GLN A 545 13.48 -0.01 19.83
CA GLN A 545 13.12 -0.47 21.17
C GLN A 545 14.22 -1.35 21.77
N THR A 546 14.74 -2.30 20.97
CA THR A 546 15.82 -3.19 21.40
C THR A 546 17.05 -2.40 21.84
N ARG A 547 17.45 -1.38 21.07
CA ARG A 547 18.59 -0.52 21.40
C ARG A 547 18.36 0.24 22.71
N VAL A 548 17.24 0.96 22.83
CA VAL A 548 16.94 1.79 24.01
C VAL A 548 16.84 0.94 25.27
N TRP A 549 16.20 -0.22 25.19
CA TRP A 549 15.99 -1.09 26.35
C TRP A 549 17.23 -1.89 26.73
N LEU A 550 18.10 -2.24 25.78
CA LEU A 550 19.40 -2.81 26.08
C LEU A 550 20.36 -1.80 26.71
N GLU A 551 20.36 -0.56 26.22
CA GLU A 551 21.12 0.54 26.84
C GLU A 551 20.67 0.78 28.28
N ARG A 552 19.36 0.79 28.55
CA ARG A 552 18.81 0.89 29.91
C ARG A 552 19.17 -0.33 30.76
N ALA A 553 19.06 -1.54 30.23
CA ALA A 553 19.41 -2.77 30.95
C ALA A 553 20.92 -2.84 31.28
N GLU A 554 21.78 -2.29 30.42
CA GLU A 554 23.22 -2.14 30.66
C GLU A 554 23.48 -1.10 31.78
N GLN A 555 22.78 0.03 31.78
CA GLN A 555 22.83 1.05 32.85
C GLN A 555 22.31 0.52 34.20
N ASP A 556 21.25 -0.28 34.18
CA ASP A 556 20.69 -0.93 35.37
C ASP A 556 21.56 -2.09 35.89
N GLY A 557 22.65 -2.42 35.19
CA GLY A 557 23.55 -3.53 35.56
C GLY A 557 22.93 -4.92 35.39
N GLU A 558 21.94 -5.06 34.55
CA GLU A 558 21.28 -6.33 34.23
C GLU A 558 22.09 -7.16 33.21
N VAL A 559 22.65 -6.46 32.22
CA VAL A 559 23.43 -7.07 31.14
C VAL A 559 24.76 -6.35 30.95
N GLU A 560 25.73 -7.08 30.39
CA GLU A 560 27.04 -6.56 29.99
C GLU A 560 27.36 -6.97 28.56
N ARG A 561 28.24 -6.25 27.91
CA ARG A 561 28.74 -6.61 26.57
C ARG A 561 29.78 -7.73 26.67
N ALA A 562 29.35 -8.95 26.38
CA ALA A 562 30.21 -10.12 26.36
C ALA A 562 31.20 -10.13 25.18
N SER A 563 30.92 -9.40 24.11
CA SER A 563 31.86 -9.17 22.99
C SER A 563 31.54 -7.86 22.27
N THR A 564 32.55 -7.23 21.66
CA THR A 564 32.43 -5.97 20.94
C THR A 564 32.38 -6.12 19.43
N ASN A 565 32.85 -7.24 18.88
CA ASN A 565 32.84 -7.49 17.44
C ASN A 565 32.63 -8.99 17.14
N PRO A 566 31.43 -9.43 16.77
CA PRO A 566 30.17 -8.69 16.81
C PRO A 566 29.68 -8.48 18.26
N VAL A 567 28.95 -7.38 18.48
CA VAL A 567 28.38 -7.08 19.81
C VAL A 567 27.44 -8.18 20.26
N LYS A 568 27.66 -8.70 21.48
CA LYS A 568 26.75 -9.64 22.16
C LYS A 568 26.55 -9.17 23.60
N TYR A 569 25.34 -9.37 24.11
CA TYR A 569 24.98 -9.10 25.50
C TYR A 569 24.86 -10.39 26.28
N ALA A 570 25.31 -10.39 27.52
CA ALA A 570 25.15 -11.47 28.50
C ALA A 570 24.59 -10.91 29.81
N LEU A 571 24.05 -11.78 30.66
CA LEU A 571 23.70 -11.38 32.03
C LEU A 571 24.96 -11.03 32.80
N THR A 572 24.88 -10.01 33.64
CA THR A 572 25.97 -9.70 34.59
C THR A 572 26.19 -10.82 35.60
N ARG A 573 27.39 -10.93 36.16
CA ARG A 573 27.73 -12.00 37.12
C ARG A 573 26.79 -12.07 38.33
N LYS A 574 26.17 -10.95 38.74
CA LYS A 574 25.17 -10.90 39.80
C LYS A 574 23.86 -11.61 39.48
N LEU A 575 23.58 -11.88 38.23
CA LEU A 575 22.34 -12.48 37.74
C LEU A 575 22.57 -13.87 37.11
N GLN A 576 23.82 -14.34 37.08
CA GLN A 576 24.20 -15.69 36.63
C GLN A 576 24.21 -16.74 37.76
N LEU A 577 24.19 -16.29 39.02
CA LEU A 577 24.02 -17.08 40.25
C LEU A 577 22.55 -17.12 40.67
#